data_6aafd045f3f69b193c30ecf3624f81f7
#
_entry.id   6aafd045f3f69b193c30ecf3624f81f7
#
_cell.length_a   1.000
_cell.length_b   1.000
_cell.length_c   1.000
_cell.angle_alpha   90.00
_cell.angle_beta   90.00
_cell.angle_gamma   90.00
#
_symmetry.space_group_name_H-M   'P 1'
#
loop_
_entity.id
_entity.type
_entity.pdbx_description
1 polymer ?
#
loop_
_entity_poly.entity_id
_entity_poly.type
_entity_poly.pdbx_seq_one_letter_code
_entity_poly.pdbx_strand_id
1 'polypeptide(L)'
;MFHRLTLTAAALALSVSAAHAAQDTITLGMVLEPPNLDPTAGAAAAIDEVVYANIFEGLTRFGPDGAVLPALAQSWDVSEDGKIYTFHLRTGVTFHDGTTFDAEDVKFTLDRARAEDSANAQKALFAGIDTVEVIDPATVTVTLKDADGNFPFNMAWGDAVIVAPESVADEATNPVGTGPFKFDEWAQGDHITISRYDGYWGTPAQLSKATFRIISDPTAAFAAMMAGDVDAFPNFPAPETLAQFSTDPRFKVIVGSTEGETILAMNNRQPPLDNVKVREAIAHAINRQDIIDGAMFGYGTPIGTHFAPHNPDYVDLTGLSAYDPEKSKALLAEAGVSDLTLRLALPPPTYARRGGEIIAAELAAVGIKTEITNVEWAQWL
;
A
#
# COMPACT_ATOMS: atom_id res chain seq x y z
N MET A 1 62.23 -32.39 56.60
CA MET A 1 61.80 -31.00 56.41
C MET A 1 61.39 -30.92 54.91
N PHE A 2 60.10 -31.19 54.57
CA PHE A 2 59.63 -31.26 53.20
C PHE A 2 58.74 -30.04 52.91
N HIS A 3 59.18 -29.18 52.00
CA HIS A 3 58.40 -28.07 51.50
C HIS A 3 57.48 -28.60 50.37
N ARG A 4 56.16 -28.47 50.53
CA ARG A 4 55.15 -28.68 49.50
C ARG A 4 54.97 -27.37 48.76
N LEU A 5 55.33 -27.32 47.49
CA LEU A 5 54.91 -26.29 46.55
C LEU A 5 53.49 -26.59 46.07
N THR A 6 52.53 -25.72 46.34
CA THR A 6 51.20 -25.68 45.74
C THR A 6 51.23 -24.82 44.52
N LEU A 7 51.05 -25.41 43.33
CA LEU A 7 50.81 -24.69 42.10
C LEU A 7 49.32 -24.32 42.03
N THR A 8 49.02 -23.02 42.03
CA THR A 8 47.68 -22.49 41.77
C THR A 8 47.57 -22.22 40.27
N ALA A 9 46.80 -23.05 39.53
CA ALA A 9 46.46 -22.81 38.12
C ALA A 9 45.31 -21.79 38.06
N ALA A 10 45.59 -20.59 37.59
CA ALA A 10 44.60 -19.59 37.27
C ALA A 10 44.01 -19.91 35.88
N ALA A 11 42.80 -20.42 35.82
CA ALA A 11 42.04 -20.57 34.56
C ALA A 11 41.50 -19.21 34.15
N LEU A 12 42.09 -18.62 33.10
CA LEU A 12 41.58 -17.45 32.43
C LEU A 12 40.42 -17.90 31.54
N ALA A 13 39.18 -17.68 31.97
CA ALA A 13 37.99 -17.84 31.11
C ALA A 13 37.94 -16.66 30.14
N LEU A 14 38.38 -16.88 28.88
CA LEU A 14 38.06 -15.97 27.79
C LEU A 14 36.56 -16.10 27.44
N SER A 15 35.77 -15.16 27.93
CA SER A 15 34.43 -14.93 27.44
C SER A 15 34.53 -14.34 26.01
N VAL A 16 34.44 -15.18 25.02
CA VAL A 16 34.24 -14.74 23.63
C VAL A 16 32.81 -14.21 23.58
N SER A 17 32.64 -12.88 23.73
CA SER A 17 31.42 -12.21 23.31
C SER A 17 31.30 -12.41 21.80
N ALA A 18 30.46 -13.34 21.36
CA ALA A 18 30.02 -13.37 19.97
C ALA A 18 29.31 -12.04 19.73
N ALA A 19 30.03 -11.08 19.16
CA ALA A 19 29.39 -9.93 18.54
C ALA A 19 28.53 -10.51 17.41
N HIS A 20 27.20 -10.58 17.64
CA HIS A 20 26.29 -10.76 16.52
C HIS A 20 26.53 -9.55 15.62
N ALA A 21 27.14 -9.77 14.46
CA ALA A 21 27.14 -8.77 13.41
C ALA A 21 25.66 -8.39 13.18
N ALA A 22 25.34 -7.11 13.28
CA ALA A 22 24.00 -6.67 12.99
C ALA A 22 23.65 -7.17 11.58
N GLN A 23 22.52 -7.86 11.44
CA GLN A 23 22.04 -8.34 10.16
C GLN A 23 21.79 -7.11 9.28
N ASP A 24 22.49 -6.99 8.17
CA ASP A 24 22.38 -5.85 7.26
C ASP A 24 21.53 -6.17 6.03
N THR A 25 20.86 -7.32 6.04
CA THR A 25 19.92 -7.77 5.02
C THR A 25 18.58 -8.10 5.66
N ILE A 26 17.49 -8.00 4.88
CA ILE A 26 16.15 -8.37 5.32
C ILE A 26 15.44 -9.15 4.21
N THR A 27 14.65 -10.16 4.61
CA THR A 27 13.72 -10.87 3.73
C THR A 27 12.29 -10.57 4.18
N LEU A 28 11.51 -9.94 3.31
CA LEU A 28 10.11 -9.58 3.53
C LEU A 28 9.21 -10.53 2.77
N GLY A 29 8.18 -11.07 3.41
CA GLY A 29 7.13 -11.82 2.71
C GLY A 29 6.11 -10.89 2.06
N MET A 30 5.76 -11.14 0.81
CA MET A 30 4.69 -10.49 0.06
C MET A 30 3.61 -11.49 -0.32
N VAL A 31 2.35 -11.07 -0.23
CA VAL A 31 1.22 -11.94 -0.59
C VAL A 31 0.97 -11.91 -2.11
N LEU A 32 1.19 -10.77 -2.73
CA LEU A 32 0.91 -10.53 -4.15
C LEU A 32 2.18 -10.16 -4.89
N GLU A 33 2.42 -10.84 -6.01
CA GLU A 33 3.44 -10.42 -6.96
C GLU A 33 2.97 -9.18 -7.73
N PRO A 34 3.80 -8.13 -7.84
CA PRO A 34 3.45 -6.99 -8.68
C PRO A 34 3.39 -7.41 -10.16
N PRO A 35 2.43 -6.90 -10.95
CA PRO A 35 2.34 -7.20 -12.38
C PRO A 35 3.46 -6.55 -13.20
N ASN A 36 4.06 -5.48 -12.70
CA ASN A 36 5.20 -4.75 -13.20
C ASN A 36 5.80 -3.91 -12.06
N LEU A 37 6.88 -3.15 -12.31
CA LEU A 37 7.57 -2.33 -11.30
C LEU A 37 7.49 -0.82 -11.59
N ASP A 38 6.65 -0.37 -12.54
CA ASP A 38 6.42 1.04 -12.86
C ASP A 38 5.17 1.55 -12.13
N PRO A 39 5.29 2.32 -11.03
CA PRO A 39 4.14 2.84 -10.30
C PRO A 39 3.39 3.93 -11.08
N THR A 40 4.02 4.52 -12.10
CA THR A 40 3.39 5.54 -12.95
C THR A 40 2.57 4.95 -14.10
N ALA A 41 2.53 3.61 -14.24
CA ALA A 41 1.80 2.89 -15.29
C ALA A 41 1.04 1.66 -14.76
N GLY A 42 0.90 1.51 -13.45
CA GLY A 42 0.20 0.38 -12.83
C GLY A 42 -0.64 0.80 -11.62
N ALA A 43 -1.74 0.07 -11.38
CA ALA A 43 -2.67 0.36 -10.27
C ALA A 43 -2.52 -0.59 -9.07
N ALA A 44 -1.64 -1.60 -9.16
CA ALA A 44 -1.56 -2.62 -8.13
C ALA A 44 -0.70 -2.15 -6.95
N ALA A 45 -1.26 -2.12 -5.74
CA ALA A 45 -0.54 -1.74 -4.51
C ALA A 45 0.76 -2.54 -4.29
N ALA A 46 0.84 -3.78 -4.81
CA ALA A 46 2.05 -4.60 -4.76
C ALA A 46 3.25 -3.96 -5.49
N ILE A 47 3.02 -3.06 -6.46
CA ILE A 47 4.10 -2.28 -7.09
C ILE A 47 4.71 -1.36 -6.05
N ASP A 48 3.88 -0.53 -5.40
CA ASP A 48 4.33 0.44 -4.40
C ASP A 48 4.96 -0.23 -3.18
N GLU A 49 4.51 -1.41 -2.78
CA GLU A 49 5.13 -2.18 -1.68
C GLU A 49 6.63 -2.43 -1.93
N VAL A 50 7.04 -2.56 -3.19
CA VAL A 50 8.45 -2.76 -3.55
C VAL A 50 9.16 -1.45 -3.85
N VAL A 51 8.55 -0.58 -4.68
CA VAL A 51 9.29 0.50 -5.34
C VAL A 51 9.12 1.88 -4.71
N TYR A 52 7.98 2.16 -4.03
CA TYR A 52 7.71 3.48 -3.44
C TYR A 52 8.64 3.75 -2.25
N ALA A 53 9.29 4.91 -2.26
CA ALA A 53 10.27 5.35 -1.27
C ALA A 53 11.49 4.41 -1.07
N ASN A 54 11.57 3.31 -1.81
CA ASN A 54 12.72 2.43 -1.89
C ASN A 54 13.53 2.74 -3.16
N ILE A 55 12.91 2.65 -4.32
CA ILE A 55 13.52 2.88 -5.64
C ILE A 55 13.18 4.27 -6.15
N PHE A 56 11.90 4.66 -6.08
CA PHE A 56 11.41 5.93 -6.58
C PHE A 56 11.04 6.91 -5.47
N GLU A 57 11.16 8.20 -5.77
CA GLU A 57 10.77 9.29 -4.90
C GLU A 57 9.94 10.32 -5.67
N GLY A 58 9.01 10.99 -4.96
CA GLY A 58 8.22 12.11 -5.49
C GLY A 58 8.85 13.47 -5.17
N LEU A 59 8.18 14.54 -5.56
CA LEU A 59 8.53 15.90 -5.12
C LEU A 59 8.34 16.04 -3.61
N THR A 60 7.29 15.44 -3.08
CA THR A 60 6.95 15.36 -1.67
C THR A 60 6.82 13.89 -1.25
N ARG A 61 6.69 13.62 0.04
CA ARG A 61 6.49 12.28 0.60
C ARG A 61 5.61 12.33 1.84
N PHE A 62 5.04 11.20 2.22
CA PHE A 62 4.32 11.08 3.49
C PHE A 62 5.26 10.86 4.66
N GLY A 63 5.00 11.55 5.77
CA GLY A 63 5.58 11.28 7.07
C GLY A 63 4.84 10.14 7.79
N PRO A 64 5.40 9.63 8.91
CA PRO A 64 4.76 8.57 9.70
C PRO A 64 3.41 8.95 10.31
N ASP A 65 3.12 10.23 10.39
CA ASP A 65 1.88 10.84 10.91
C ASP A 65 0.93 11.29 9.79
N GLY A 66 1.22 10.93 8.53
CA GLY A 66 0.47 11.36 7.34
C GLY A 66 0.77 12.79 6.88
N ALA A 67 1.67 13.52 7.55
CA ALA A 67 2.07 14.86 7.11
C ALA A 67 2.81 14.81 5.77
N VAL A 68 2.57 15.83 4.94
CA VAL A 68 3.32 16.01 3.68
C VAL A 68 4.68 16.64 3.99
N LEU A 69 5.75 15.93 3.65
CA LEU A 69 7.13 16.32 3.90
C LEU A 69 7.88 16.57 2.58
N PRO A 70 8.93 17.41 2.59
CA PRO A 70 9.86 17.54 1.48
C PRO A 70 10.52 16.21 1.09
N ALA A 71 10.67 15.97 -0.23
CA ALA A 71 11.44 14.87 -0.79
C ALA A 71 12.40 15.41 -1.86
N LEU A 72 12.21 15.14 -3.16
CA LEU A 72 13.05 15.71 -4.22
C LEU A 72 12.91 17.24 -4.33
N ALA A 73 11.74 17.81 -3.97
CA ALA A 73 11.64 19.22 -3.65
C ALA A 73 12.03 19.43 -2.18
N GLN A 74 12.99 20.34 -1.94
CA GLN A 74 13.39 20.73 -0.58
C GLN A 74 12.41 21.70 0.07
N SER A 75 11.65 22.44 -0.75
CA SER A 75 10.59 23.37 -0.35
C SER A 75 9.75 23.75 -1.56
N TRP A 76 8.63 24.41 -1.31
CA TRP A 76 7.79 25.01 -2.35
C TRP A 76 7.13 26.28 -1.86
N ASP A 77 6.87 27.22 -2.79
CA ASP A 77 6.10 28.42 -2.58
C ASP A 77 4.75 28.29 -3.28
N VAL A 78 3.71 28.93 -2.72
CA VAL A 78 2.37 28.95 -3.27
C VAL A 78 1.95 30.39 -3.49
N SER A 79 1.42 30.73 -4.68
CA SER A 79 0.88 32.05 -4.98
C SER A 79 -0.32 32.39 -4.10
N GLU A 80 -0.61 33.68 -3.95
CA GLU A 80 -1.73 34.17 -3.12
C GLU A 80 -3.10 33.60 -3.54
N ASP A 81 -3.28 33.31 -4.84
CA ASP A 81 -4.51 32.74 -5.39
C ASP A 81 -4.54 31.20 -5.29
N GLY A 82 -3.49 30.58 -4.76
CA GLY A 82 -3.39 29.13 -4.57
C GLY A 82 -3.25 28.31 -5.85
N LYS A 83 -2.94 28.95 -6.99
CA LYS A 83 -2.87 28.30 -8.30
C LYS A 83 -1.47 27.97 -8.79
N ILE A 84 -0.44 28.64 -8.28
CA ILE A 84 0.94 28.46 -8.76
C ILE A 84 1.78 27.90 -7.63
N TYR A 85 2.38 26.74 -7.89
CA TYR A 85 3.33 26.08 -7.01
C TYR A 85 4.72 26.16 -7.62
N THR A 86 5.67 26.80 -6.92
CA THR A 86 7.07 26.86 -7.31
C THR A 86 7.86 25.92 -6.42
N PHE A 87 8.32 24.80 -6.99
CA PHE A 87 9.13 23.80 -6.28
C PHE A 87 10.61 24.12 -6.43
N HIS A 88 11.32 24.16 -5.29
CA HIS A 88 12.77 24.29 -5.22
C HIS A 88 13.36 22.89 -5.06
N LEU A 89 14.03 22.40 -6.09
CA LEU A 89 14.50 21.03 -6.17
C LEU A 89 15.85 20.87 -5.45
N ARG A 90 16.15 19.65 -5.02
CA ARG A 90 17.48 19.29 -4.55
C ARG A 90 18.45 19.23 -5.70
N THR A 91 19.69 19.65 -5.45
CA THR A 91 20.77 19.59 -6.44
C THR A 91 21.74 18.47 -6.09
N GLY A 92 22.41 17.91 -7.11
CA GLY A 92 23.37 16.83 -6.93
C GLY A 92 22.72 15.45 -6.67
N VAL A 93 21.44 15.31 -6.91
CA VAL A 93 20.71 14.03 -6.91
C VAL A 93 21.01 13.32 -8.23
N THR A 94 21.25 12.00 -8.18
CA THR A 94 21.40 11.16 -9.35
C THR A 94 20.41 10.00 -9.31
N PHE A 95 19.94 9.60 -10.47
CA PHE A 95 19.25 8.33 -10.65
C PHE A 95 20.24 7.16 -10.48
N HIS A 96 19.73 5.95 -10.33
CA HIS A 96 20.53 4.74 -10.09
C HIS A 96 21.47 4.40 -11.26
N ASP A 97 21.16 4.85 -12.47
CA ASP A 97 22.00 4.71 -13.67
C ASP A 97 23.11 5.76 -13.79
N GLY A 98 23.11 6.75 -12.88
CA GLY A 98 24.09 7.83 -12.83
C GLY A 98 23.68 9.09 -13.59
N THR A 99 22.51 9.14 -14.23
CA THR A 99 21.97 10.37 -14.82
C THR A 99 21.61 11.37 -13.71
N THR A 100 21.65 12.66 -14.00
CA THR A 100 21.39 13.73 -13.03
C THR A 100 19.91 14.05 -13.00
N PHE A 101 19.33 14.13 -11.82
CA PHE A 101 17.98 14.63 -11.62
C PHE A 101 17.94 16.15 -11.69
N ASP A 102 16.98 16.69 -12.44
CA ASP A 102 16.71 18.14 -12.52
C ASP A 102 15.24 18.45 -12.82
N ALA A 103 14.94 19.73 -13.11
CA ALA A 103 13.59 20.21 -13.36
C ALA A 103 12.96 19.69 -14.67
N GLU A 104 13.77 19.25 -15.64
CA GLU A 104 13.27 18.65 -16.89
C GLU A 104 12.63 17.27 -16.61
N ASP A 105 13.18 16.48 -15.67
CA ASP A 105 12.59 15.20 -15.26
C ASP A 105 11.23 15.39 -14.60
N VAL A 106 11.10 16.43 -13.75
CA VAL A 106 9.83 16.79 -13.14
C VAL A 106 8.80 17.16 -14.19
N LYS A 107 9.20 18.03 -15.13
CA LYS A 107 8.33 18.43 -16.24
C LYS A 107 7.95 17.23 -17.10
N PHE A 108 8.89 16.39 -17.48
CA PHE A 108 8.64 15.16 -18.24
C PHE A 108 7.61 14.26 -17.53
N THR A 109 7.83 13.98 -16.25
CA THR A 109 6.96 13.11 -15.46
C THR A 109 5.53 13.65 -15.39
N LEU A 110 5.36 14.93 -15.03
CA LEU A 110 4.04 15.53 -14.89
C LEU A 110 3.32 15.67 -16.24
N ASP A 111 4.05 16.03 -17.31
CA ASP A 111 3.48 16.10 -18.66
C ASP A 111 3.04 14.71 -19.16
N ARG A 112 3.84 13.66 -18.90
CA ARG A 112 3.49 12.26 -19.20
C ARG A 112 2.26 11.81 -18.41
N ALA A 113 2.21 12.10 -17.11
CA ALA A 113 1.10 11.67 -16.24
C ALA A 113 -0.26 12.30 -16.64
N ARG A 114 -0.27 13.56 -17.09
CA ARG A 114 -1.48 14.28 -17.50
C ARG A 114 -1.84 14.13 -18.98
N ALA A 115 -1.01 13.49 -19.79
CA ALA A 115 -1.27 13.29 -21.23
C ALA A 115 -2.61 12.56 -21.49
N GLU A 116 -3.23 12.80 -22.63
CA GLU A 116 -4.53 12.20 -22.98
C GLU A 116 -4.44 10.65 -23.01
N ASP A 117 -3.34 10.13 -23.50
CA ASP A 117 -3.01 8.70 -23.62
C ASP A 117 -2.22 8.15 -22.41
N SER A 118 -2.17 8.88 -21.31
CA SER A 118 -1.47 8.46 -20.09
C SER A 118 -1.98 7.11 -19.57
N ALA A 119 -1.04 6.20 -19.31
CA ALA A 119 -1.29 4.93 -18.65
C ALA A 119 -1.32 5.03 -17.11
N ASN A 120 -1.11 6.23 -16.53
CA ASN A 120 -1.12 6.43 -15.09
C ASN A 120 -2.50 6.13 -14.49
N ALA A 121 -2.54 5.21 -13.53
CA ALA A 121 -3.79 4.75 -12.92
C ALA A 121 -4.51 5.87 -12.14
N GLN A 122 -3.73 6.83 -11.59
CA GLN A 122 -4.23 7.98 -10.85
C GLN A 122 -4.16 9.28 -11.69
N LYS A 123 -4.34 9.18 -13.00
CA LYS A 123 -4.35 10.32 -13.94
C LYS A 123 -5.21 11.49 -13.44
N ALA A 124 -6.24 11.22 -12.66
CA ALA A 124 -7.10 12.24 -12.06
C ALA A 124 -6.34 13.21 -11.13
N LEU A 125 -5.28 12.77 -10.44
CA LEU A 125 -4.45 13.61 -9.57
C LEU A 125 -3.75 14.74 -10.35
N PHE A 126 -3.49 14.53 -11.64
CA PHE A 126 -2.76 15.46 -12.50
C PHE A 126 -3.70 16.29 -13.39
N ALA A 127 -5.00 16.02 -13.39
CA ALA A 127 -5.98 16.67 -14.25
C ALA A 127 -6.12 18.17 -13.98
N GLY A 128 -5.84 18.59 -12.74
CA GLY A 128 -5.83 20.00 -12.33
C GLY A 128 -4.65 20.83 -12.86
N ILE A 129 -3.59 20.20 -13.35
CA ILE A 129 -2.40 20.88 -13.87
C ILE A 129 -2.73 21.54 -15.22
N ASP A 130 -2.43 22.83 -15.34
CA ASP A 130 -2.52 23.61 -16.58
C ASP A 130 -1.17 23.62 -17.30
N THR A 131 -0.11 24.12 -16.64
CA THR A 131 1.25 24.17 -17.20
C THR A 131 2.30 23.68 -16.21
N VAL A 132 3.40 23.16 -16.75
CA VAL A 132 4.64 22.84 -16.01
C VAL A 132 5.78 23.55 -16.71
N GLU A 133 6.45 24.48 -16.04
CA GLU A 133 7.49 25.33 -16.61
C GLU A 133 8.81 25.15 -15.84
N VAL A 134 9.87 24.84 -16.56
CA VAL A 134 11.23 24.81 -16.02
C VAL A 134 11.76 26.24 -15.99
N ILE A 135 12.09 26.73 -14.81
CA ILE A 135 12.66 28.07 -14.62
C ILE A 135 14.18 28.01 -14.71
N ASP A 136 14.75 27.00 -14.06
CA ASP A 136 16.16 26.64 -14.09
C ASP A 136 16.29 25.16 -13.66
N PRO A 137 17.48 24.54 -13.73
CA PRO A 137 17.63 23.12 -13.40
C PRO A 137 17.19 22.72 -11.98
N ALA A 138 17.08 23.66 -11.05
CA ALA A 138 16.67 23.41 -9.66
C ALA A 138 15.31 24.04 -9.31
N THR A 139 14.58 24.60 -10.29
CA THR A 139 13.31 25.28 -10.02
C THR A 139 12.29 24.96 -11.10
N VAL A 140 11.14 24.40 -10.70
CA VAL A 140 10.01 24.13 -11.58
C VAL A 140 8.75 24.81 -11.02
N THR A 141 7.96 25.41 -11.91
CA THR A 141 6.68 26.01 -11.58
C THR A 141 5.55 25.20 -12.19
N VAL A 142 4.58 24.83 -11.36
CA VAL A 142 3.35 24.15 -11.78
C VAL A 142 2.18 25.10 -11.59
N THR A 143 1.49 25.42 -12.68
CA THR A 143 0.26 26.23 -12.64
C THR A 143 -0.94 25.31 -12.69
N LEU A 144 -1.88 25.50 -11.79
CA LEU A 144 -3.13 24.77 -11.71
C LEU A 144 -4.28 25.54 -12.37
N LYS A 145 -5.24 24.84 -12.95
CA LYS A 145 -6.48 25.41 -13.52
C LYS A 145 -7.30 26.10 -12.44
N ASP A 146 -7.40 25.47 -11.26
CA ASP A 146 -8.08 25.99 -10.09
C ASP A 146 -7.18 25.81 -8.85
N ALA A 147 -7.43 26.61 -7.80
CA ALA A 147 -6.69 26.48 -6.54
C ALA A 147 -6.94 25.10 -5.92
N ASP A 148 -5.85 24.42 -5.57
CA ASP A 148 -5.90 23.10 -4.92
C ASP A 148 -4.85 23.01 -3.80
N GLY A 149 -5.29 23.16 -2.55
CA GLY A 149 -4.43 23.03 -1.38
C GLY A 149 -3.89 21.62 -1.15
N ASN A 150 -4.49 20.61 -1.79
CA ASN A 150 -4.04 19.22 -1.70
C ASN A 150 -2.96 18.86 -2.73
N PHE A 151 -2.59 19.79 -3.61
CA PHE A 151 -1.62 19.51 -4.66
C PHE A 151 -0.29 18.91 -4.12
N PRO A 152 0.33 19.45 -3.04
CA PRO A 152 1.52 18.81 -2.46
C PRO A 152 1.27 17.42 -1.88
N PHE A 153 0.06 17.12 -1.40
CA PHE A 153 -0.35 15.79 -0.97
C PHE A 153 -0.42 14.83 -2.17
N ASN A 154 -1.00 15.28 -3.29
CA ASN A 154 -1.07 14.49 -4.52
C ASN A 154 0.32 14.15 -5.07
N MET A 155 1.31 15.03 -4.88
CA MET A 155 2.71 14.82 -5.31
C MET A 155 3.50 13.87 -4.40
N ALA A 156 2.90 13.37 -3.32
CA ALA A 156 3.48 12.37 -2.41
C ALA A 156 3.03 10.94 -2.72
N TRP A 157 2.09 10.73 -3.66
CA TRP A 157 1.61 9.41 -4.04
C TRP A 157 2.63 8.65 -4.89
N GLY A 158 2.56 7.30 -4.86
CA GLY A 158 3.39 6.44 -5.68
C GLY A 158 3.28 6.71 -7.18
N ASP A 159 2.08 7.05 -7.65
CA ASP A 159 1.80 7.42 -9.04
C ASP A 159 2.43 8.77 -9.47
N ALA A 160 2.91 9.58 -8.52
CA ALA A 160 3.52 10.89 -8.73
C ALA A 160 5.06 10.89 -8.53
N VAL A 161 5.69 9.72 -8.43
CA VAL A 161 7.14 9.62 -8.36
C VAL A 161 7.80 10.11 -9.64
N ILE A 162 9.01 10.66 -9.51
CA ILE A 162 9.74 11.21 -10.65
C ILE A 162 10.51 10.11 -11.37
N VAL A 163 10.33 10.04 -12.68
CA VAL A 163 11.02 9.14 -13.60
C VAL A 163 11.81 9.93 -14.64
N ALA A 164 12.92 9.36 -15.09
CA ALA A 164 13.76 9.98 -16.13
C ALA A 164 13.29 9.57 -17.54
N PRO A 165 13.34 10.46 -18.54
CA PRO A 165 13.01 10.11 -19.91
C PRO A 165 13.90 9.01 -20.48
N GLU A 166 15.15 8.90 -20.00
CA GLU A 166 16.14 7.94 -20.47
C GLU A 166 15.81 6.49 -20.07
N SER A 167 15.21 6.27 -18.89
CA SER A 167 14.93 4.94 -18.32
C SER A 167 13.46 4.52 -18.40
N VAL A 168 12.54 5.46 -18.60
CA VAL A 168 11.09 5.23 -18.47
C VAL A 168 10.52 4.08 -19.30
N ALA A 169 11.15 3.74 -20.41
CA ALA A 169 10.71 2.65 -21.29
C ALA A 169 10.87 1.26 -20.65
N ASP A 170 11.80 1.10 -19.72
CA ASP A 170 12.16 -0.17 -19.11
C ASP A 170 11.70 -0.29 -17.64
N GLU A 171 11.07 0.75 -17.06
CA GLU A 171 10.67 0.82 -15.64
C GLU A 171 9.79 -0.37 -15.20
N ALA A 172 9.00 -0.92 -16.10
CA ALA A 172 8.14 -2.07 -15.81
C ALA A 172 8.92 -3.32 -15.33
N THR A 173 10.18 -3.47 -15.71
CA THR A 173 11.01 -4.66 -15.42
C THR A 173 12.40 -4.33 -14.88
N ASN A 174 12.86 -3.10 -15.04
CA ASN A 174 14.17 -2.63 -14.59
C ASN A 174 14.05 -1.19 -14.07
N PRO A 175 13.38 -0.97 -12.92
CA PRO A 175 13.11 0.35 -12.39
C PRO A 175 14.39 1.11 -12.01
N VAL A 176 14.47 2.37 -12.45
CA VAL A 176 15.56 3.31 -12.22
C VAL A 176 15.03 4.58 -11.57
N GLY A 177 15.26 4.75 -10.29
CA GLY A 177 14.80 5.91 -9.52
C GLY A 177 15.93 6.62 -8.81
N THR A 178 15.59 7.50 -7.89
CA THR A 178 16.49 8.31 -7.06
C THR A 178 16.63 7.83 -5.63
N GLY A 179 15.90 6.77 -5.27
CA GLY A 179 15.70 6.30 -3.91
C GLY A 179 16.93 5.64 -3.26
N PRO A 180 16.83 5.30 -1.96
CA PRO A 180 17.93 4.73 -1.17
C PRO A 180 18.33 3.31 -1.57
N PHE A 181 17.50 2.62 -2.33
CA PHE A 181 17.79 1.29 -2.88
C PHE A 181 17.60 1.30 -4.39
N LYS A 182 18.40 0.48 -5.07
CA LYS A 182 18.29 0.23 -6.50
C LYS A 182 17.86 -1.22 -6.75
N PHE A 183 17.22 -1.44 -7.88
CA PHE A 183 16.82 -2.74 -8.36
C PHE A 183 18.03 -3.63 -8.68
N ASP A 184 17.97 -4.90 -8.26
CA ASP A 184 18.97 -5.90 -8.59
C ASP A 184 18.39 -7.03 -9.46
N GLU A 185 17.25 -7.63 -9.04
CA GLU A 185 16.73 -8.84 -9.68
C GLU A 185 15.23 -9.01 -9.40
N TRP A 186 14.53 -9.55 -10.39
CA TRP A 186 13.18 -10.09 -10.26
C TRP A 186 13.11 -11.50 -10.82
N ALA A 187 13.07 -12.50 -9.93
CA ALA A 187 12.77 -13.88 -10.25
C ALA A 187 11.25 -14.07 -10.15
N GLN A 188 10.55 -13.98 -11.29
CA GLN A 188 9.08 -14.06 -11.34
C GLN A 188 8.54 -15.30 -10.65
N GLY A 189 7.52 -15.11 -9.82
CA GLY A 189 6.89 -16.16 -9.00
C GLY A 189 7.69 -16.54 -7.75
N ASP A 190 8.87 -15.94 -7.50
CA ASP A 190 9.72 -16.26 -6.35
C ASP A 190 10.07 -15.01 -5.53
N HIS A 191 10.84 -14.06 -6.09
CA HIS A 191 11.26 -12.89 -5.32
C HIS A 191 11.69 -11.70 -6.18
N ILE A 192 11.73 -10.53 -5.52
CA ILE A 192 12.35 -9.30 -6.02
C ILE A 192 13.43 -8.88 -5.03
N THR A 193 14.58 -8.45 -5.54
CA THR A 193 15.70 -8.02 -4.72
C THR A 193 16.11 -6.60 -5.06
N ILE A 194 16.36 -5.82 -4.03
CA ILE A 194 16.90 -4.46 -4.12
C ILE A 194 18.14 -4.34 -3.23
N SER A 195 19.13 -3.56 -3.64
CA SER A 195 20.35 -3.28 -2.88
C SER A 195 20.52 -1.79 -2.61
N ARG A 196 21.21 -1.48 -1.51
CA ARG A 196 21.46 -0.09 -1.13
C ARG A 196 22.16 0.67 -2.26
N TYR A 197 21.70 1.87 -2.53
CA TYR A 197 22.35 2.81 -3.43
C TYR A 197 23.31 3.72 -2.64
N ASP A 198 24.60 3.48 -2.76
CA ASP A 198 25.61 4.25 -2.02
C ASP A 198 25.74 5.72 -2.52
N GLY A 199 25.18 6.04 -3.69
CA GLY A 199 25.05 7.40 -4.23
C GLY A 199 23.82 8.17 -3.74
N TYR A 200 23.03 7.60 -2.81
CA TYR A 200 21.80 8.22 -2.33
C TYR A 200 22.06 9.59 -1.72
N TRP A 201 21.27 10.59 -2.12
CA TRP A 201 21.39 11.98 -1.69
C TRP A 201 21.02 12.24 -0.23
N GLY A 202 20.17 11.36 0.35
CA GLY A 202 19.69 11.44 1.72
C GLY A 202 20.53 10.66 2.72
N THR A 203 19.94 10.27 3.85
CA THR A 203 20.59 9.41 4.82
C THR A 203 20.75 8.00 4.26
N PRO A 204 21.97 7.46 4.18
CA PRO A 204 22.18 6.10 3.66
C PRO A 204 21.38 5.06 4.45
N ALA A 205 20.77 4.11 3.74
CA ALA A 205 20.09 2.98 4.36
C ALA A 205 21.08 2.14 5.18
N GLN A 206 20.64 1.63 6.32
CA GLN A 206 21.47 0.73 7.14
C GLN A 206 21.55 -0.68 6.56
N LEU A 207 20.46 -1.12 5.91
CA LEU A 207 20.43 -2.40 5.22
C LEU A 207 21.22 -2.31 3.90
N SER A 208 22.00 -3.33 3.61
CA SER A 208 22.71 -3.47 2.32
C SER A 208 21.81 -4.07 1.24
N LYS A 209 20.80 -4.88 1.64
CA LYS A 209 19.93 -5.61 0.72
C LYS A 209 18.58 -5.90 1.34
N ALA A 210 17.52 -5.82 0.54
CA ALA A 210 16.20 -6.33 0.88
C ALA A 210 15.71 -7.30 -0.22
N THR A 211 15.09 -8.40 0.22
CA THR A 211 14.46 -9.39 -0.66
C THR A 211 12.99 -9.47 -0.34
N PHE A 212 12.14 -9.25 -1.33
CA PHE A 212 10.69 -9.39 -1.25
C PHE A 212 10.31 -10.78 -1.79
N ARG A 213 10.00 -11.70 -0.91
CA ARG A 213 9.67 -13.09 -1.26
C ARG A 213 8.16 -13.25 -1.45
N ILE A 214 7.74 -13.79 -2.60
CA ILE A 214 6.34 -13.94 -2.95
C ILE A 214 5.78 -15.20 -2.34
N ILE A 215 4.86 -15.08 -1.36
CA ILE A 215 4.25 -16.20 -0.63
C ILE A 215 2.75 -15.91 -0.50
N SER A 216 1.96 -16.34 -1.46
CA SER A 216 0.52 -16.08 -1.52
C SER A 216 -0.32 -17.06 -0.67
N ASP A 217 0.18 -18.27 -0.40
CA ASP A 217 -0.53 -19.26 0.41
C ASP A 217 -0.37 -18.96 1.91
N PRO A 218 -1.48 -18.78 2.67
CA PRO A 218 -1.43 -18.47 4.10
C PRO A 218 -0.69 -19.50 4.95
N THR A 219 -0.78 -20.79 4.60
CA THR A 219 -0.11 -21.87 5.34
C THR A 219 1.40 -21.84 5.08
N ALA A 220 1.80 -21.59 3.81
CA ALA A 220 3.20 -21.40 3.46
C ALA A 220 3.80 -20.17 4.12
N ALA A 221 3.07 -19.04 4.19
CA ALA A 221 3.49 -17.83 4.88
C ALA A 221 3.73 -18.08 6.37
N PHE A 222 2.80 -18.77 7.05
CA PHE A 222 2.99 -19.19 8.44
C PHE A 222 4.23 -20.07 8.61
N ALA A 223 4.41 -21.07 7.76
CA ALA A 223 5.56 -21.97 7.84
C ALA A 223 6.89 -21.23 7.60
N ALA A 224 6.95 -20.32 6.62
CA ALA A 224 8.14 -19.53 6.31
C ALA A 224 8.54 -18.62 7.48
N MET A 225 7.58 -17.94 8.13
CA MET A 225 7.84 -17.16 9.35
C MET A 225 8.35 -18.04 10.49
N MET A 226 7.72 -19.18 10.75
CA MET A 226 8.14 -20.09 11.83
C MET A 226 9.53 -20.67 11.59
N ALA A 227 9.90 -20.92 10.34
CA ALA A 227 11.22 -21.42 9.94
C ALA A 227 12.32 -20.35 9.96
N GLY A 228 11.95 -19.06 9.91
CA GLY A 228 12.89 -17.96 9.75
C GLY A 228 13.36 -17.78 8.30
N ASP A 229 12.58 -18.25 7.33
CA ASP A 229 12.84 -18.07 5.89
C ASP A 229 12.49 -16.64 5.44
N VAL A 230 11.68 -15.94 6.21
CA VAL A 230 11.38 -14.51 6.09
C VAL A 230 11.46 -13.83 7.45
N ASP A 231 11.90 -12.58 7.48
CA ASP A 231 12.10 -11.80 8.70
C ASP A 231 10.83 -11.06 9.12
N ALA A 232 10.00 -10.67 8.16
CA ALA A 232 8.74 -9.96 8.41
C ALA A 232 7.74 -10.12 7.26
N PHE A 233 6.46 -9.91 7.59
CA PHE A 233 5.37 -9.68 6.65
C PHE A 233 4.71 -8.35 6.98
N PRO A 234 4.70 -7.35 6.10
CA PRO A 234 3.92 -6.12 6.26
C PRO A 234 2.41 -6.40 6.33
N ASN A 235 1.91 -7.31 5.48
CA ASN A 235 0.52 -7.76 5.42
C ASN A 235 0.48 -9.28 5.57
N PHE A 236 0.32 -9.78 6.80
CA PHE A 236 0.35 -11.22 7.05
C PHE A 236 -0.97 -11.90 6.61
N PRO A 237 -0.94 -12.91 5.72
CA PRO A 237 -2.15 -13.45 5.09
C PRO A 237 -2.97 -14.43 5.94
N ALA A 238 -2.49 -14.80 7.14
CA ALA A 238 -3.11 -15.79 8.04
C ALA A 238 -3.43 -15.18 9.42
N PRO A 239 -4.36 -14.20 9.52
CA PRO A 239 -4.67 -13.50 10.77
C PRO A 239 -5.11 -14.44 11.88
N GLU A 240 -5.72 -15.59 11.56
CA GLU A 240 -6.10 -16.66 12.50
C GLU A 240 -4.93 -17.24 13.30
N THR A 241 -3.70 -17.10 12.81
CA THR A 241 -2.50 -17.66 13.44
C THR A 241 -1.71 -16.62 14.27
N LEU A 242 -2.07 -15.34 14.22
CA LEU A 242 -1.34 -14.26 14.90
C LEU A 242 -1.22 -14.46 16.42
N ALA A 243 -2.21 -15.10 17.06
CA ALA A 243 -2.15 -15.45 18.46
C ALA A 243 -0.98 -16.40 18.80
N GLN A 244 -0.57 -17.26 17.86
CA GLN A 244 0.58 -18.16 18.05
C GLN A 244 1.89 -17.38 18.04
N PHE A 245 2.06 -16.43 17.12
CA PHE A 245 3.23 -15.54 17.09
C PHE A 245 3.30 -14.65 18.33
N SER A 246 2.16 -14.12 18.81
CA SER A 246 2.10 -13.26 19.99
C SER A 246 2.58 -13.96 21.28
N THR A 247 2.50 -15.29 21.34
CA THR A 247 2.94 -16.09 22.51
C THR A 247 4.38 -16.59 22.38
N ASP A 248 5.00 -16.47 21.20
CA ASP A 248 6.38 -16.89 20.96
C ASP A 248 7.33 -15.67 21.02
N PRO A 249 8.30 -15.64 21.97
CA PRO A 249 9.19 -14.48 22.16
C PRO A 249 10.12 -14.19 20.97
N ARG A 250 10.20 -15.07 19.97
CA ARG A 250 10.97 -14.84 18.75
C ARG A 250 10.28 -13.80 17.84
N PHE A 251 8.97 -13.58 18.00
CA PHE A 251 8.18 -12.75 17.12
C PHE A 251 7.63 -11.51 17.82
N LYS A 252 7.40 -10.47 17.03
CA LYS A 252 6.66 -9.28 17.42
C LYS A 252 5.49 -9.11 16.48
N VAL A 253 4.26 -9.25 16.99
CA VAL A 253 3.04 -8.92 16.26
C VAL A 253 2.71 -7.44 16.50
N ILE A 254 2.53 -6.70 15.42
CA ILE A 254 2.09 -5.31 15.43
C ILE A 254 0.76 -5.25 14.69
N VAL A 255 -0.27 -4.77 15.36
CA VAL A 255 -1.58 -4.49 14.76
C VAL A 255 -1.69 -2.99 14.60
N GLY A 256 -1.75 -2.53 13.37
CA GLY A 256 -1.89 -1.13 13.01
C GLY A 256 -3.19 -0.86 12.29
N SER A 257 -3.55 0.42 12.18
CA SER A 257 -4.63 0.89 11.32
C SER A 257 -4.04 1.44 10.02
N THR A 258 -4.72 1.17 8.90
CA THR A 258 -4.36 1.67 7.57
C THR A 258 -5.56 2.37 6.96
N GLU A 259 -5.36 3.09 5.86
CA GLU A 259 -6.45 3.64 5.04
C GLU A 259 -7.14 2.56 4.17
N GLY A 260 -6.62 1.33 4.18
CA GLY A 260 -7.20 0.21 3.44
C GLY A 260 -8.58 -0.16 3.99
N GLU A 261 -9.57 -0.23 3.10
CA GLU A 261 -10.95 -0.55 3.46
C GLU A 261 -11.48 -1.74 2.67
N THR A 262 -12.36 -2.52 3.32
CA THR A 262 -13.12 -3.58 2.67
C THR A 262 -14.53 -3.07 2.42
N ILE A 263 -14.94 -3.02 1.15
CA ILE A 263 -16.23 -2.50 0.72
C ILE A 263 -17.00 -3.52 -0.11
N LEU A 264 -18.33 -3.46 -0.01
CA LEU A 264 -19.24 -4.09 -0.97
C LEU A 264 -19.64 -3.06 -2.02
N ALA A 265 -18.97 -3.07 -3.16
CA ALA A 265 -19.28 -2.17 -4.26
C ALA A 265 -20.55 -2.62 -5.00
N MET A 266 -21.48 -1.68 -5.22
CA MET A 266 -22.74 -1.93 -5.93
C MET A 266 -22.78 -1.13 -7.22
N ASN A 267 -23.05 -1.81 -8.35
CA ASN A 267 -23.25 -1.12 -9.64
C ASN A 267 -24.62 -0.44 -9.68
N ASN A 268 -24.70 0.81 -9.24
CA ASN A 268 -25.92 1.60 -9.16
C ASN A 268 -26.47 2.08 -10.52
N ARG A 269 -25.84 1.70 -11.64
CA ARG A 269 -26.39 1.91 -13.00
C ARG A 269 -27.25 0.73 -13.48
N GLN A 270 -27.25 -0.38 -12.75
CA GLN A 270 -27.92 -1.61 -13.13
C GLN A 270 -29.16 -1.87 -12.24
N PRO A 271 -30.35 -2.07 -12.80
CA PRO A 271 -31.49 -2.54 -12.03
C PRO A 271 -31.21 -3.90 -11.35
N PRO A 272 -31.71 -4.12 -10.13
CA PRO A 272 -32.47 -3.18 -9.30
C PRO A 272 -31.60 -2.31 -8.39
N LEU A 273 -30.26 -2.34 -8.56
CA LEU A 273 -29.32 -1.57 -7.75
C LEU A 273 -29.33 -0.05 -8.05
N ASP A 274 -30.00 0.38 -9.12
CA ASP A 274 -30.31 1.79 -9.39
C ASP A 274 -31.32 2.38 -8.40
N ASN A 275 -32.15 1.52 -7.75
CA ASN A 275 -33.07 1.93 -6.70
C ASN A 275 -32.33 2.08 -5.36
N VAL A 276 -32.36 3.29 -4.79
CA VAL A 276 -31.71 3.58 -3.49
C VAL A 276 -32.24 2.70 -2.35
N LYS A 277 -33.54 2.39 -2.32
CA LYS A 277 -34.13 1.53 -1.28
C LYS A 277 -33.56 0.11 -1.30
N VAL A 278 -33.25 -0.41 -2.49
CA VAL A 278 -32.59 -1.73 -2.61
C VAL A 278 -31.17 -1.68 -2.05
N ARG A 279 -30.41 -0.61 -2.34
CA ARG A 279 -29.06 -0.46 -1.76
C ARG A 279 -29.08 -0.28 -0.25
N GLU A 280 -30.04 0.51 0.27
CA GLU A 280 -30.25 0.66 1.72
C GLU A 280 -30.66 -0.67 2.37
N ALA A 281 -31.52 -1.46 1.72
CA ALA A 281 -31.89 -2.78 2.19
C ALA A 281 -30.69 -3.71 2.31
N ILE A 282 -29.82 -3.74 1.28
CA ILE A 282 -28.56 -4.50 1.32
C ILE A 282 -27.68 -4.02 2.48
N ALA A 283 -27.53 -2.71 2.68
CA ALA A 283 -26.70 -2.16 3.75
C ALA A 283 -27.22 -2.53 5.15
N HIS A 284 -28.54 -2.56 5.36
CA HIS A 284 -29.15 -2.98 6.63
C HIS A 284 -29.16 -4.51 6.82
N ALA A 285 -29.01 -5.30 5.76
CA ALA A 285 -28.93 -6.75 5.84
C ALA A 285 -27.58 -7.26 6.35
N ILE A 286 -26.51 -6.44 6.27
CA ILE A 286 -25.15 -6.86 6.52
C ILE A 286 -24.67 -6.40 7.90
N ASN A 287 -24.25 -7.38 8.72
CA ASN A 287 -23.57 -7.12 9.98
C ASN A 287 -22.06 -7.02 9.77
N ARG A 288 -21.52 -5.81 9.78
CA ARG A 288 -20.09 -5.55 9.59
C ARG A 288 -19.22 -6.28 10.61
N GLN A 289 -19.70 -6.44 11.86
CA GLN A 289 -18.96 -7.12 12.92
C GLN A 289 -18.80 -8.62 12.62
N ASP A 290 -19.84 -9.27 12.08
CA ASP A 290 -19.77 -10.70 11.74
C ASP A 290 -18.71 -10.94 10.64
N ILE A 291 -18.55 -9.99 9.70
CA ILE A 291 -17.48 -10.06 8.67
C ILE A 291 -16.11 -9.89 9.32
N ILE A 292 -15.94 -8.91 10.21
CA ILE A 292 -14.68 -8.68 10.94
C ILE A 292 -14.31 -9.93 11.74
N ASP A 293 -15.26 -10.50 12.48
CA ASP A 293 -15.00 -11.67 13.32
C ASP A 293 -14.75 -12.93 12.49
N GLY A 294 -15.57 -13.16 11.45
CA GLY A 294 -15.52 -14.39 10.66
C GLY A 294 -14.47 -14.41 9.57
N ALA A 295 -14.19 -13.27 8.93
CA ALA A 295 -13.21 -13.18 7.83
C ALA A 295 -11.85 -12.66 8.28
N MET A 296 -11.81 -11.78 9.30
CA MET A 296 -10.61 -11.11 9.76
C MET A 296 -10.24 -11.44 11.22
N PHE A 297 -10.93 -12.41 11.86
CA PHE A 297 -10.62 -12.89 13.21
C PHE A 297 -10.56 -11.78 14.27
N GLY A 298 -11.42 -10.78 14.13
CA GLY A 298 -11.49 -9.62 15.02
C GLY A 298 -10.53 -8.48 14.68
N TYR A 299 -9.69 -8.62 13.64
CA TYR A 299 -8.78 -7.58 13.20
C TYR A 299 -9.44 -6.65 12.18
N GLY A 300 -10.12 -5.63 12.65
CA GLY A 300 -10.81 -4.64 11.83
C GLY A 300 -11.66 -3.70 12.65
N THR A 301 -12.13 -2.63 12.02
CA THR A 301 -13.03 -1.65 12.63
C THR A 301 -14.18 -1.35 11.67
N PRO A 302 -15.45 -1.40 12.10
CA PRO A 302 -16.56 -0.98 11.24
C PRO A 302 -16.44 0.49 10.86
N ILE A 303 -16.62 0.81 9.59
CA ILE A 303 -16.61 2.17 9.07
C ILE A 303 -17.93 2.49 8.36
N GLY A 304 -18.31 3.77 8.36
CA GLY A 304 -19.52 4.27 7.71
C GLY A 304 -19.26 5.25 6.56
N THR A 305 -17.98 5.55 6.31
CA THR A 305 -17.51 6.42 5.23
C THR A 305 -16.30 5.78 4.57
N HIS A 306 -15.79 6.38 3.49
CA HIS A 306 -14.55 5.97 2.80
C HIS A 306 -13.27 6.53 3.45
N PHE A 307 -13.30 6.79 4.75
CA PHE A 307 -12.12 7.18 5.52
C PHE A 307 -11.95 6.24 6.70
N ALA A 308 -10.71 5.93 7.05
CA ALA A 308 -10.41 5.17 8.26
C ALA A 308 -10.59 6.05 9.53
N PRO A 309 -10.91 5.47 10.71
CA PRO A 309 -11.19 6.25 11.92
C PRO A 309 -10.04 7.14 12.42
N HIS A 310 -8.80 6.89 12.02
CA HIS A 310 -7.64 7.73 12.36
C HIS A 310 -7.45 8.91 11.39
N ASN A 311 -8.16 8.91 10.27
CA ASN A 311 -8.13 10.04 9.32
C ASN A 311 -8.86 11.25 9.94
N PRO A 312 -8.28 12.47 9.89
CA PRO A 312 -8.90 13.66 10.47
C PRO A 312 -10.25 14.03 9.85
N ASP A 313 -10.53 13.59 8.62
CA ASP A 313 -11.78 13.83 7.90
C ASP A 313 -12.83 12.72 8.12
N TYR A 314 -12.53 11.72 8.96
CA TYR A 314 -13.47 10.65 9.28
C TYR A 314 -14.70 11.19 10.01
N VAL A 315 -15.86 10.75 9.55
CA VAL A 315 -17.16 10.94 10.25
C VAL A 315 -17.79 9.59 10.47
N ASP A 316 -18.12 9.28 11.71
CA ASP A 316 -18.83 8.03 12.03
C ASP A 316 -20.28 8.10 11.55
N LEU A 317 -20.56 7.43 10.43
CA LEU A 317 -21.88 7.25 9.85
C LEU A 317 -22.36 5.78 9.92
N THR A 318 -21.72 4.93 10.72
CA THR A 318 -22.07 3.51 10.85
C THR A 318 -23.53 3.31 11.26
N GLY A 319 -24.09 4.23 12.06
CA GLY A 319 -25.47 4.21 12.49
C GLY A 319 -26.51 4.42 11.38
N LEU A 320 -26.13 5.02 10.23
CA LEU A 320 -27.07 5.22 9.12
C LEU A 320 -27.48 3.90 8.45
N SER A 321 -26.61 2.90 8.49
CA SER A 321 -26.84 1.56 7.95
C SER A 321 -26.54 0.49 9.00
N ALA A 322 -27.03 0.70 10.22
CA ALA A 322 -26.98 -0.30 11.29
C ALA A 322 -27.65 -1.61 10.83
N TYR A 323 -27.11 -2.76 11.26
CA TYR A 323 -27.68 -4.06 10.97
C TYR A 323 -29.11 -4.16 11.47
N ASP A 324 -30.04 -4.32 10.57
CA ASP A 324 -31.49 -4.44 10.84
C ASP A 324 -32.18 -5.24 9.71
N PRO A 325 -32.19 -6.58 9.80
CA PRO A 325 -32.79 -7.43 8.78
C PRO A 325 -34.29 -7.16 8.55
N GLU A 326 -35.04 -6.73 9.56
CA GLU A 326 -36.45 -6.43 9.40
C GLU A 326 -36.66 -5.14 8.61
N LYS A 327 -35.87 -4.12 8.86
CA LYS A 327 -35.84 -2.90 8.05
C LYS A 327 -35.43 -3.21 6.60
N SER A 328 -34.45 -4.09 6.41
CA SER A 328 -34.04 -4.56 5.07
C SER A 328 -35.21 -5.16 4.31
N LYS A 329 -35.95 -6.10 4.91
CA LYS A 329 -37.17 -6.71 4.32
C LYS A 329 -38.22 -5.69 3.98
N ALA A 330 -38.46 -4.72 4.88
CA ALA A 330 -39.43 -3.65 4.65
C ALA A 330 -39.04 -2.77 3.45
N LEU A 331 -37.76 -2.39 3.33
CA LEU A 331 -37.26 -1.59 2.21
C LEU A 331 -37.36 -2.34 0.87
N LEU A 332 -37.10 -3.66 0.83
CA LEU A 332 -37.30 -4.49 -0.35
C LEU A 332 -38.78 -4.52 -0.77
N ALA A 333 -39.69 -4.68 0.21
CA ALA A 333 -41.11 -4.66 -0.07
C ALA A 333 -41.60 -3.29 -0.58
N GLU A 334 -41.11 -2.19 0.01
CA GLU A 334 -41.38 -0.83 -0.49
C GLU A 334 -40.80 -0.55 -1.88
N ALA A 335 -39.69 -1.16 -2.22
CA ALA A 335 -39.08 -1.10 -3.55
C ALA A 335 -39.82 -1.95 -4.58
N GLY A 336 -40.79 -2.80 -4.14
CA GLY A 336 -41.51 -3.73 -5.00
C GLY A 336 -40.63 -4.86 -5.53
N VAL A 337 -39.55 -5.19 -4.84
CA VAL A 337 -38.58 -6.20 -5.24
C VAL A 337 -38.82 -7.47 -4.45
N SER A 338 -39.09 -8.57 -5.16
CA SER A 338 -39.17 -9.94 -4.64
C SER A 338 -38.27 -10.84 -5.48
N ASP A 339 -37.80 -11.93 -4.91
CA ASP A 339 -36.95 -12.92 -5.61
C ASP A 339 -35.66 -12.34 -6.24
N LEU A 340 -35.05 -11.37 -5.56
CA LEU A 340 -33.80 -10.74 -6.01
C LEU A 340 -32.64 -11.75 -6.02
N THR A 341 -31.96 -11.85 -7.15
CA THR A 341 -30.70 -12.58 -7.30
C THR A 341 -29.59 -11.62 -7.72
N LEU A 342 -28.51 -11.59 -6.95
CA LEU A 342 -27.33 -10.76 -7.22
C LEU A 342 -26.12 -11.64 -7.54
N ARG A 343 -25.30 -11.20 -8.46
CA ARG A 343 -23.96 -11.79 -8.68
C ARG A 343 -22.97 -11.08 -7.78
N LEU A 344 -22.21 -11.84 -6.99
CA LEU A 344 -21.17 -11.35 -6.12
C LEU A 344 -19.82 -11.86 -6.61
N ALA A 345 -19.03 -10.98 -7.22
CA ALA A 345 -17.66 -11.28 -7.62
C ALA A 345 -16.73 -11.09 -6.44
N LEU A 346 -15.84 -12.05 -6.21
CA LEU A 346 -14.90 -12.05 -5.09
C LEU A 346 -13.47 -12.17 -5.61
N PRO A 347 -12.60 -11.19 -5.34
CA PRO A 347 -11.19 -11.26 -5.68
C PRO A 347 -10.45 -12.31 -4.82
N PRO A 348 -9.18 -12.65 -5.12
CA PRO A 348 -8.45 -13.73 -4.48
C PRO A 348 -8.23 -13.64 -2.96
N PRO A 349 -8.10 -12.45 -2.31
CA PRO A 349 -7.78 -12.37 -0.90
C PRO A 349 -8.78 -13.08 0.00
N THR A 350 -8.26 -13.72 1.06
CA THR A 350 -9.04 -14.50 2.02
C THR A 350 -10.17 -13.69 2.65
N TYR A 351 -9.92 -12.41 3.00
CA TYR A 351 -10.95 -11.53 3.57
C TYR A 351 -12.14 -11.34 2.63
N ALA A 352 -11.89 -11.23 1.33
CA ALA A 352 -12.94 -11.05 0.34
C ALA A 352 -13.75 -12.34 0.13
N ARG A 353 -13.07 -13.48 0.00
CA ARG A 353 -13.76 -14.78 -0.19
C ARG A 353 -14.57 -15.18 1.02
N ARG A 354 -13.99 -15.17 2.22
CA ARG A 354 -14.71 -15.47 3.47
C ARG A 354 -15.79 -14.42 3.78
N GLY A 355 -15.46 -13.14 3.65
CA GLY A 355 -16.43 -12.06 3.86
C GLY A 355 -17.59 -12.13 2.88
N GLY A 356 -17.34 -12.48 1.61
CA GLY A 356 -18.37 -12.68 0.61
C GLY A 356 -19.33 -13.84 0.93
N GLU A 357 -18.84 -14.92 1.51
CA GLU A 357 -19.69 -16.04 1.98
C GLU A 357 -20.59 -15.60 3.14
N ILE A 358 -20.09 -14.81 4.09
CA ILE A 358 -20.87 -14.25 5.20
C ILE A 358 -21.93 -13.31 4.65
N ILE A 359 -21.55 -12.37 3.77
CA ILE A 359 -22.48 -11.45 3.10
C ILE A 359 -23.59 -12.21 2.38
N ALA A 360 -23.25 -13.26 1.65
CA ALA A 360 -24.23 -14.07 0.94
C ALA A 360 -25.22 -14.74 1.88
N ALA A 361 -24.75 -15.23 3.04
CA ALA A 361 -25.62 -15.83 4.06
C ALA A 361 -26.57 -14.80 4.70
N GLU A 362 -26.10 -13.61 5.02
CA GLU A 362 -26.89 -12.52 5.59
C GLU A 362 -27.92 -11.98 4.58
N LEU A 363 -27.54 -11.83 3.31
CA LEU A 363 -28.45 -11.47 2.23
C LEU A 363 -29.55 -12.52 2.05
N ALA A 364 -29.21 -13.81 2.15
CA ALA A 364 -30.19 -14.89 2.08
C ALA A 364 -31.22 -14.84 3.23
N ALA A 365 -30.83 -14.40 4.44
CA ALA A 365 -31.72 -14.25 5.59
C ALA A 365 -32.81 -13.19 5.38
N VAL A 366 -32.60 -12.24 4.46
CA VAL A 366 -33.59 -11.23 4.07
C VAL A 366 -34.26 -11.53 2.71
N GLY A 367 -34.01 -12.69 2.11
CA GLY A 367 -34.62 -13.14 0.87
C GLY A 367 -33.88 -12.75 -0.41
N ILE A 368 -32.67 -12.27 -0.33
CA ILE A 368 -31.82 -11.97 -1.48
C ILE A 368 -30.92 -13.19 -1.76
N LYS A 369 -31.03 -13.75 -2.94
CA LYS A 369 -30.15 -14.84 -3.41
C LYS A 369 -28.82 -14.25 -3.95
N THR A 370 -27.71 -14.94 -3.70
CA THR A 370 -26.41 -14.50 -4.16
C THR A 370 -25.71 -15.61 -4.94
N GLU A 371 -25.29 -15.29 -6.16
CA GLU A 371 -24.44 -16.15 -7.00
C GLU A 371 -23.00 -15.69 -6.86
N ILE A 372 -22.20 -16.45 -6.09
CA ILE A 372 -20.78 -16.16 -5.86
C ILE A 372 -19.96 -16.57 -7.07
N THR A 373 -19.10 -15.68 -7.54
CA THR A 373 -18.12 -15.95 -8.59
C THR A 373 -16.73 -15.53 -8.07
N ASN A 374 -15.84 -16.50 -7.89
CA ASN A 374 -14.44 -16.21 -7.60
C ASN A 374 -13.74 -15.78 -8.89
N VAL A 375 -13.05 -14.66 -8.85
CA VAL A 375 -12.31 -14.09 -9.98
C VAL A 375 -10.83 -13.93 -9.62
N GLU A 376 -9.97 -13.94 -10.62
CA GLU A 376 -8.56 -13.59 -10.46
C GLU A 376 -8.35 -12.09 -10.67
N TRP A 377 -7.20 -11.56 -10.22
CA TRP A 377 -6.93 -10.12 -10.29
C TRP A 377 -7.06 -9.54 -11.69
N ALA A 378 -6.60 -10.26 -12.72
CA ALA A 378 -6.72 -9.83 -14.12
C ALA A 378 -8.17 -9.69 -14.62
N GLN A 379 -9.14 -10.29 -13.90
CA GLN A 379 -10.58 -10.18 -14.22
C GLN A 379 -11.27 -9.15 -13.31
N TRP A 380 -10.67 -8.87 -12.16
CA TRP A 380 -11.17 -7.89 -11.19
C TRP A 380 -10.81 -6.46 -11.59
N LEU A 381 -9.56 -6.23 -11.99
CA LEU A 381 -9.02 -4.94 -12.45
C LEU A 381 -9.39 -4.69 -13.90
#